data_b4602a6bb6efdc19afc9dcd9d8dca675
#
_entry.id   b4602a6bb6efdc19afc9dcd9d8dca675
#
_cell.length_a   1.000
_cell.length_b   1.000
_cell.length_c   1.000
_cell.angle_alpha   90.00
_cell.angle_beta   90.00
_cell.angle_gamma   90.00
#
_symmetry.space_group_name_H-M   'P 1'
#
loop_
_entity.id
_entity.type
_entity.pdbx_description
1 polymer ?
#
loop_
_entity_poly.entity_id
_entity_poly.type
_entity_poly.pdbx_seq_one_letter_code
_entity_poly.pdbx_strand_id
1 'polypeptide(L)'
;ELLSRIRQLVGPAMPIVASLDLHANVTQRMLAQSDALVSYRTYPHIDMADTGELAAQLMQRRLKLGRKEPMFSRRFPFLISLNAQSTWMAPAKSAYEQLLALDRESGVMLSFCMGFPASDFEECGPVVWGHGPQAEAVVEQLFKAVSEPSVWRPHWLPARDAVVRSEEH
;
A
#
# COMPACT_ATOMS: atom_id res chain seq x y z
N GLU A 1 -13.59 -2.75 -10.79
CA GLU A 1 -14.68 -3.49 -11.43
C GLU A 1 -14.81 -4.91 -10.88
N LEU A 2 -13.72 -5.71 -10.79
CA LEU A 2 -13.76 -7.10 -10.32
C LEU A 2 -14.37 -7.22 -8.91
N LEU A 3 -13.87 -6.48 -7.92
CA LEU A 3 -14.40 -6.51 -6.55
C LEU A 3 -15.89 -6.13 -6.49
N SER A 4 -16.32 -5.17 -7.30
CA SER A 4 -17.74 -4.80 -7.37
C SER A 4 -18.61 -5.95 -7.91
N ARG A 5 -18.15 -6.65 -8.94
CA ARG A 5 -18.86 -7.83 -9.49
C ARG A 5 -18.91 -8.97 -8.47
N ILE A 6 -17.78 -9.24 -7.78
CA ILE A 6 -17.76 -10.26 -6.72
C ILE A 6 -18.74 -9.87 -5.61
N ARG A 7 -18.74 -8.62 -5.15
CA ARG A 7 -19.64 -8.13 -4.11
C ARG A 7 -21.11 -8.29 -4.52
N GLN A 8 -21.45 -8.01 -5.77
CA GLN A 8 -22.80 -8.23 -6.30
C GLN A 8 -23.22 -9.70 -6.28
N LEU A 9 -22.29 -10.61 -6.60
CA LEU A 9 -22.56 -12.04 -6.60
C LEU A 9 -22.72 -12.63 -5.20
N VAL A 10 -21.84 -12.26 -4.26
CA VAL A 10 -21.80 -12.86 -2.93
C VAL A 10 -22.69 -12.13 -1.91
N GLY A 11 -23.20 -10.97 -2.26
CA GLY A 11 -24.03 -10.15 -1.39
C GLY A 11 -23.25 -9.37 -0.33
N PRO A 12 -23.92 -8.49 0.44
CA PRO A 12 -23.26 -7.55 1.36
C PRO A 12 -22.69 -8.21 2.62
N ALA A 13 -23.19 -9.38 3.00
CA ALA A 13 -22.81 -10.06 4.24
C ALA A 13 -21.54 -10.92 4.11
N MET A 14 -21.21 -11.39 2.92
CA MET A 14 -20.04 -12.25 2.69
C MET A 14 -18.74 -11.43 2.82
N PRO A 15 -17.80 -11.81 3.70
CA PRO A 15 -16.53 -11.13 3.81
C PRO A 15 -15.69 -11.23 2.52
N ILE A 16 -15.08 -10.12 2.11
CA ILE A 16 -14.11 -10.07 1.01
C ILE A 16 -12.84 -9.46 1.55
N VAL A 17 -11.77 -10.24 1.58
CA VAL A 17 -10.40 -9.76 1.87
C VAL A 17 -9.53 -10.06 0.66
N ALA A 18 -8.69 -9.10 0.28
CA ALA A 18 -7.79 -9.29 -0.85
C ALA A 18 -6.37 -8.77 -0.54
N SER A 19 -5.38 -9.47 -1.09
CA SER A 19 -4.00 -9.00 -1.15
C SER A 19 -3.74 -8.29 -2.47
N LEU A 20 -2.88 -7.28 -2.44
CA LEU A 20 -2.54 -6.43 -3.57
C LEU A 20 -1.02 -6.35 -3.74
N ASP A 21 -0.59 -6.18 -4.96
CA ASP A 21 0.73 -5.69 -5.28
C ASP A 21 0.88 -4.23 -4.78
N LEU A 22 2.06 -3.86 -4.27
CA LEU A 22 2.31 -2.48 -3.80
C LEU A 22 2.30 -1.43 -4.92
N HIS A 23 2.33 -1.86 -6.18
CA HIS A 23 2.12 -0.97 -7.34
C HIS A 23 0.64 -0.79 -7.70
N ALA A 24 -0.29 -1.40 -6.94
CA ALA A 24 -1.71 -1.23 -7.21
C ALA A 24 -2.14 0.23 -7.05
N ASN A 25 -2.92 0.72 -8.01
CA ASN A 25 -3.63 1.98 -7.88
C ASN A 25 -4.94 1.71 -7.12
N VAL A 26 -4.91 1.91 -5.82
CA VAL A 26 -6.03 1.58 -4.91
C VAL A 26 -7.12 2.64 -5.01
N THR A 27 -8.29 2.26 -5.49
CA THR A 27 -9.42 3.18 -5.65
C THR A 27 -10.33 3.19 -4.42
N GLN A 28 -11.11 4.26 -4.25
CA GLN A 28 -12.13 4.33 -3.20
C GLN A 28 -13.16 3.19 -3.36
N ARG A 29 -13.46 2.81 -4.61
CA ARG A 29 -14.34 1.68 -4.90
C ARG A 29 -13.75 0.36 -4.40
N MET A 30 -12.44 0.12 -4.53
CA MET A 30 -11.79 -1.08 -4.00
C MET A 30 -11.92 -1.15 -2.48
N LEU A 31 -11.65 -0.06 -1.79
CA LEU A 31 -11.79 0.05 -0.32
C LEU A 31 -13.22 -0.13 0.14
N ALA A 32 -14.21 0.41 -0.60
CA ALA A 32 -15.62 0.30 -0.26
C ALA A 32 -16.17 -1.12 -0.46
N GLN A 33 -15.76 -1.82 -1.53
CA GLN A 33 -16.31 -3.14 -1.89
C GLN A 33 -15.66 -4.31 -1.16
N SER A 34 -14.50 -4.10 -0.53
CA SER A 34 -13.83 -5.11 0.32
C SER A 34 -14.09 -4.88 1.80
N ASP A 35 -13.98 -5.94 2.59
CA ASP A 35 -13.96 -5.85 4.05
C ASP A 35 -12.57 -5.44 4.54
N ALA A 36 -11.51 -5.95 3.89
CA ALA A 36 -10.14 -5.52 4.11
C ALA A 36 -9.29 -5.70 2.86
N LEU A 37 -8.27 -4.86 2.73
CA LEU A 37 -7.21 -4.96 1.74
C LEU A 37 -5.86 -4.90 2.45
N VAL A 38 -4.89 -5.67 1.95
CA VAL A 38 -3.50 -5.64 2.39
C VAL A 38 -2.59 -5.65 1.17
N SER A 39 -1.42 -5.03 1.24
CA SER A 39 -0.49 -5.00 0.12
C SER A 39 0.87 -5.60 0.47
N TYR A 40 1.62 -6.01 -0.54
CA TYR A 40 3.04 -6.30 -0.41
C TYR A 40 3.77 -5.13 0.24
N ARG A 41 4.82 -5.46 0.97
CA ARG A 41 5.69 -4.52 1.70
C ARG A 41 7.10 -4.48 1.14
N THR A 42 7.36 -5.27 0.09
CA THR A 42 8.67 -5.36 -0.55
C THR A 42 8.58 -5.25 -2.07
N TYR A 43 9.57 -4.58 -2.64
CA TYR A 43 9.85 -4.58 -4.08
C TYR A 43 11.39 -4.60 -4.28
N PRO A 44 11.93 -5.67 -4.88
CA PRO A 44 11.26 -6.86 -5.46
C PRO A 44 10.40 -7.64 -4.46
N HIS A 45 9.34 -8.31 -4.97
CA HIS A 45 8.32 -9.01 -4.18
C HIS A 45 8.86 -10.32 -3.61
N ILE A 46 9.28 -10.30 -2.34
CA ILE A 46 9.78 -11.47 -1.60
C ILE A 46 8.85 -11.86 -0.44
N ASP A 47 7.84 -11.06 -0.13
CA ASP A 47 6.91 -11.19 1.00
C ASP A 47 5.50 -11.65 0.59
N MET A 48 5.36 -12.34 -0.54
CA MET A 48 4.05 -12.79 -1.05
C MET A 48 3.33 -13.72 -0.06
N ALA A 49 4.07 -14.66 0.55
CA ALA A 49 3.52 -15.59 1.54
C ALA A 49 3.09 -14.84 2.83
N ASP A 50 3.94 -13.95 3.32
CA ASP A 50 3.66 -13.14 4.51
C ASP A 50 2.43 -12.24 4.30
N THR A 51 2.29 -11.66 3.10
CA THR A 51 1.11 -10.86 2.74
C THR A 51 -0.16 -11.72 2.68
N GLY A 52 -0.04 -12.96 2.19
CA GLY A 52 -1.14 -13.95 2.24
C GLY A 52 -1.55 -14.26 3.68
N GLU A 53 -0.60 -14.40 4.60
CA GLU A 53 -0.87 -14.59 6.02
C GLU A 53 -1.56 -13.38 6.64
N LEU A 54 -1.11 -12.15 6.35
CA LEU A 54 -1.77 -10.92 6.79
C LEU A 54 -3.22 -10.83 6.29
N ALA A 55 -3.47 -11.22 5.04
CA ALA A 55 -4.84 -11.28 4.50
C ALA A 55 -5.70 -12.31 5.27
N ALA A 56 -5.14 -13.48 5.60
CA ALA A 56 -5.83 -14.49 6.40
C ALA A 56 -6.12 -14.00 7.84
N GLN A 57 -5.19 -13.29 8.46
CA GLN A 57 -5.39 -12.68 9.78
C GLN A 57 -6.52 -11.63 9.75
N LEU A 58 -6.58 -10.78 8.72
CA LEU A 58 -7.67 -9.81 8.53
C LEU A 58 -9.02 -10.52 8.33
N MET A 59 -9.05 -11.61 7.59
CA MET A 59 -10.25 -12.43 7.44
C MET A 59 -10.69 -13.04 8.78
N GLN A 60 -9.77 -13.59 9.57
CA GLN A 60 -10.08 -14.12 10.91
C GLN A 60 -10.63 -13.03 11.84
N ARG A 61 -10.03 -11.83 11.83
CA ARG A 61 -10.51 -10.66 12.60
C ARG A 61 -11.93 -10.30 12.17
N ARG A 62 -12.17 -10.20 10.86
CA ARG A 62 -13.49 -9.91 10.27
C ARG A 62 -14.56 -10.92 10.72
N LEU A 63 -14.24 -12.21 10.68
CA LEU A 63 -15.14 -13.28 11.10
C LEU A 63 -15.44 -13.24 12.61
N LYS A 64 -14.42 -13.02 13.45
CA LYS A 64 -14.58 -12.89 14.90
C LYS A 64 -15.42 -11.67 15.29
N LEU A 65 -15.25 -10.55 14.62
CA LEU A 65 -16.01 -9.32 14.90
C LEU A 65 -17.44 -9.37 14.36
N GLY A 66 -17.74 -10.24 13.41
CA GLY A 66 -19.05 -10.28 12.73
C GLY A 66 -19.38 -9.05 11.87
N ARG A 67 -18.49 -8.08 11.79
CA ARG A 67 -18.65 -6.83 11.05
C ARG A 67 -17.31 -6.34 10.48
N LYS A 68 -17.36 -5.42 9.50
CA LYS A 68 -16.17 -4.76 8.97
C LYS A 68 -15.49 -3.94 10.08
N GLU A 69 -14.15 -4.02 10.16
CA GLU A 69 -13.36 -3.16 11.04
C GLU A 69 -13.37 -1.71 10.56
N PRO A 70 -13.18 -0.75 11.48
CA PRO A 70 -12.85 0.61 11.07
C PRO A 70 -11.65 0.61 10.12
N MET A 71 -11.74 1.41 9.07
CA MET A 71 -10.68 1.59 8.09
C MET A 71 -10.58 3.06 7.75
N PHE A 72 -9.36 3.55 7.63
CA PHE A 72 -9.08 4.90 7.16
C PHE A 72 -8.03 4.87 6.06
N SER A 73 -8.09 5.82 5.13
CA SER A 73 -7.16 5.89 4.01
C SER A 73 -6.82 7.32 3.63
N ARG A 74 -5.61 7.52 3.12
CA ARG A 74 -5.14 8.80 2.57
C ARG A 74 -4.51 8.57 1.19
N ARG A 75 -4.92 9.37 0.23
CA ARG A 75 -4.31 9.45 -1.10
C ARG A 75 -3.32 10.59 -1.15
N PHE A 76 -2.20 10.36 -1.81
CA PHE A 76 -1.19 11.40 -2.03
C PHE A 76 -1.57 12.25 -3.24
N PRO A 77 -1.30 13.57 -3.21
CA PRO A 77 -1.60 14.46 -4.32
C PRO A 77 -0.50 14.49 -5.41
N PHE A 78 0.30 13.42 -5.51
CA PHE A 78 1.38 13.30 -6.48
C PHE A 78 1.62 11.83 -6.86
N LEU A 79 2.35 11.61 -7.93
CA LEU A 79 2.76 10.27 -8.38
C LEU A 79 4.18 9.95 -7.92
N ILE A 80 4.42 8.70 -7.59
CA ILE A 80 5.76 8.19 -7.27
C ILE A 80 6.30 7.46 -8.50
N SER A 81 7.45 7.88 -8.98
CA SER A 81 8.14 7.28 -10.11
C SER A 81 8.59 5.85 -9.79
N LEU A 82 8.45 4.90 -10.72
CA LEU A 82 8.77 3.47 -10.51
C LEU A 82 10.19 3.23 -9.99
N ASN A 83 11.15 4.02 -10.45
CA ASN A 83 12.55 3.90 -10.01
C ASN A 83 12.80 4.42 -8.58
N ALA A 84 11.80 5.05 -7.94
CA ALA A 84 11.85 5.43 -6.53
C ALA A 84 11.09 4.42 -5.63
N GLN A 85 10.58 3.32 -6.18
CA GLN A 85 9.69 2.40 -5.48
C GLN A 85 10.41 1.15 -4.93
N SER A 86 11.70 0.97 -5.19
CA SER A 86 12.47 -0.15 -4.63
C SER A 86 12.58 -0.05 -3.11
N THR A 87 12.06 -1.04 -2.40
CA THR A 87 12.11 -1.07 -0.93
C THR A 87 13.48 -1.46 -0.36
N TRP A 88 14.46 -1.72 -1.21
CA TRP A 88 15.85 -1.94 -0.81
C TRP A 88 16.64 -0.64 -0.72
N MET A 89 16.09 0.45 -1.24
CA MET A 89 16.74 1.76 -1.31
C MET A 89 15.81 2.86 -0.80
N ALA A 90 16.41 3.94 -0.27
CA ALA A 90 15.65 5.15 0.01
C ALA A 90 15.11 5.75 -1.31
N PRO A 91 13.92 6.37 -1.31
CA PRO A 91 13.09 6.68 -0.13
C PRO A 91 12.15 5.56 0.30
N ALA A 92 11.81 4.61 -0.59
CA ALA A 92 10.82 3.58 -0.29
C ALA A 92 11.21 2.72 0.93
N LYS A 93 12.49 2.34 1.07
CA LYS A 93 12.98 1.60 2.24
C LYS A 93 12.58 2.29 3.55
N SER A 94 12.90 3.55 3.69
CA SER A 94 12.61 4.31 4.91
C SER A 94 11.10 4.45 5.17
N ALA A 95 10.30 4.61 4.12
CA ALA A 95 8.85 4.68 4.22
C ALA A 95 8.26 3.37 4.75
N TYR A 96 8.71 2.22 4.24
CA TYR A 96 8.24 0.91 4.69
C TYR A 96 8.80 0.53 6.06
N GLU A 97 10.01 0.94 6.44
CA GLU A 97 10.52 0.78 7.81
C GLU A 97 9.63 1.53 8.82
N GLN A 98 9.19 2.75 8.50
CA GLN A 98 8.24 3.50 9.32
C GLN A 98 6.87 2.83 9.38
N LEU A 99 6.36 2.36 8.24
CA LEU A 99 5.10 1.60 8.19
C LEU A 99 5.16 0.39 9.13
N LEU A 100 6.23 -0.40 9.05
CA LEU A 100 6.40 -1.61 9.86
C LEU A 100 6.54 -1.29 11.37
N ALA A 101 7.17 -0.17 11.71
CA ALA A 101 7.26 0.27 13.10
C ALA A 101 5.88 0.63 13.65
N LEU A 102 5.13 1.48 12.94
CA LEU A 102 3.79 1.90 13.32
C LEU A 102 2.78 0.75 13.39
N ASP A 103 2.84 -0.19 12.43
CA ASP A 103 2.02 -1.40 12.39
C ASP A 103 2.20 -2.22 13.69
N ARG A 104 3.46 -2.46 14.08
CA ARG A 104 3.80 -3.22 15.31
C ARG A 104 3.40 -2.50 16.59
N GLU A 105 3.62 -1.19 16.66
CA GLU A 105 3.38 -0.40 17.88
C GLU A 105 1.89 -0.17 18.13
N SER A 106 1.11 0.03 17.08
CA SER A 106 -0.31 0.40 17.19
C SER A 106 -1.28 -0.78 17.13
N GLY A 107 -0.85 -1.92 16.56
CA GLY A 107 -1.75 -3.03 16.22
C GLY A 107 -2.74 -2.71 15.08
N VAL A 108 -2.60 -1.56 14.42
CA VAL A 108 -3.31 -1.21 13.18
C VAL A 108 -2.59 -1.89 12.02
N MET A 109 -3.29 -2.70 11.25
CA MET A 109 -2.69 -3.32 10.07
C MET A 109 -2.61 -2.29 8.94
N LEU A 110 -1.41 -1.76 8.74
CA LEU A 110 -1.11 -0.73 7.73
C LEU A 110 -0.73 -1.34 6.38
N SER A 111 -1.11 -0.64 5.33
CA SER A 111 -0.70 -0.91 3.96
C SER A 111 -0.39 0.38 3.23
N PHE A 112 0.57 0.32 2.33
CA PHE A 112 0.95 1.43 1.46
C PHE A 112 1.15 0.89 0.05
N CYS A 113 0.34 1.35 -0.91
CA CYS A 113 0.60 1.14 -2.33
C CYS A 113 1.16 2.42 -2.92
N MET A 114 2.32 2.32 -3.55
CA MET A 114 2.96 3.48 -4.22
C MET A 114 2.31 3.78 -5.57
N GLY A 115 1.51 2.84 -6.07
CA GLY A 115 0.77 2.98 -7.32
C GLY A 115 1.62 2.72 -8.57
N PHE A 116 0.96 2.61 -9.71
CA PHE A 116 1.57 2.47 -11.02
C PHE A 116 1.34 3.77 -11.82
N PRO A 117 2.34 4.67 -11.85
CA PRO A 117 2.16 6.05 -12.34
C PRO A 117 1.88 6.17 -13.84
N ALA A 118 2.15 5.10 -14.63
CA ALA A 118 1.86 5.07 -16.07
C ALA A 118 0.39 4.76 -16.39
N SER A 119 -0.46 4.52 -15.39
CA SER A 119 -1.89 4.34 -15.60
C SER A 119 -2.59 5.69 -15.84
N ASP A 120 -3.52 5.69 -16.79
CA ASP A 120 -4.27 6.90 -17.18
C ASP A 120 -5.72 6.83 -16.62
N PHE A 121 -5.88 7.21 -15.35
CA PHE A 121 -7.19 7.39 -14.72
C PHE A 121 -7.09 8.25 -13.46
N GLU A 122 -8.23 8.84 -13.05
CA GLU A 122 -8.30 9.87 -12.00
C GLU A 122 -7.74 9.44 -10.64
N GLU A 123 -7.96 8.18 -10.22
CA GLU A 123 -7.48 7.67 -8.93
C GLU A 123 -6.11 6.97 -9.02
N CYS A 124 -5.33 7.26 -10.06
CA CYS A 124 -3.94 6.80 -10.16
C CYS A 124 -3.08 7.42 -9.05
N GLY A 125 -2.15 6.64 -8.50
CA GLY A 125 -1.14 7.12 -7.56
C GLY A 125 -1.19 6.50 -6.17
N PRO A 126 -0.32 6.99 -5.27
CA PRO A 126 -0.08 6.38 -3.97
C PRO A 126 -1.26 6.51 -3.01
N VAL A 127 -1.47 5.44 -2.23
CA VAL A 127 -2.49 5.39 -1.17
C VAL A 127 -1.93 4.65 0.04
N VAL A 128 -2.10 5.23 1.21
CA VAL A 128 -1.89 4.56 2.50
C VAL A 128 -3.23 4.31 3.16
N TRP A 129 -3.40 3.14 3.79
CA TRP A 129 -4.59 2.81 4.56
C TRP A 129 -4.27 1.89 5.73
N GLY A 130 -5.20 1.83 6.69
CA GLY A 130 -5.07 0.95 7.84
C GLY A 130 -6.40 0.39 8.31
N HIS A 131 -6.37 -0.78 8.92
CA HIS A 131 -7.52 -1.45 9.53
C HIS A 131 -7.33 -1.55 11.03
N GLY A 132 -8.31 -1.12 11.81
CA GLY A 132 -8.32 -1.18 13.26
C GLY A 132 -8.91 0.06 13.92
N PRO A 133 -9.15 0.04 15.23
CA PRO A 133 -9.81 1.14 15.95
C PRO A 133 -9.09 2.49 15.88
N GLN A 134 -7.75 2.47 15.75
CA GLN A 134 -6.92 3.68 15.69
C GLN A 134 -6.44 3.99 14.26
N ALA A 135 -7.07 3.40 13.23
CA ALA A 135 -6.62 3.48 11.85
C ALA A 135 -6.40 4.94 11.38
N GLU A 136 -7.31 5.86 11.72
CA GLU A 136 -7.20 7.27 11.32
C GLU A 136 -5.92 7.91 11.85
N ALA A 137 -5.68 7.83 13.16
CA ALA A 137 -4.53 8.47 13.79
C ALA A 137 -3.19 7.91 13.24
N VAL A 138 -3.11 6.58 13.07
CA VAL A 138 -1.88 5.91 12.64
C VAL A 138 -1.62 6.13 11.14
N VAL A 139 -2.66 6.11 10.31
CA VAL A 139 -2.56 6.44 8.89
C VAL A 139 -2.12 7.89 8.68
N GLU A 140 -2.69 8.84 9.46
CA GLU A 140 -2.27 10.25 9.40
C GLU A 140 -0.81 10.44 9.84
N GLN A 141 -0.35 9.67 10.82
CA GLN A 141 1.04 9.71 11.25
C GLN A 141 1.98 9.22 10.14
N LEU A 142 1.68 8.08 9.52
CA LEU A 142 2.47 7.56 8.39
C LEU A 142 2.40 8.53 7.20
N PHE A 143 1.19 9.01 6.87
CA PHE A 143 1.00 9.94 5.76
C PHE A 143 1.88 11.18 5.90
N LYS A 144 1.88 11.83 7.08
CA LYS A 144 2.73 13.01 7.34
C LYS A 144 4.22 12.71 7.17
N ALA A 145 4.66 11.54 7.57
CA ALA A 145 6.07 11.16 7.50
C ALA A 145 6.56 10.95 6.06
N VAL A 146 5.67 10.53 5.13
CA VAL A 146 6.06 10.15 3.77
C VAL A 146 5.42 11.00 2.67
N SER A 147 4.65 12.05 3.02
CA SER A 147 3.90 12.88 2.05
C SER A 147 4.69 14.03 1.43
N GLU A 148 5.98 14.19 1.78
CA GLU A 148 6.81 15.23 1.17
C GLU A 148 7.25 14.83 -0.26
N PRO A 149 6.76 15.51 -1.32
CA PRO A 149 7.01 15.10 -2.70
C PRO A 149 8.49 15.11 -3.09
N SER A 150 9.30 15.99 -2.48
CA SER A 150 10.72 16.10 -2.79
C SER A 150 11.51 14.85 -2.42
N VAL A 151 11.06 14.10 -1.40
CA VAL A 151 11.66 12.84 -0.96
C VAL A 151 11.59 11.76 -2.05
N TRP A 152 10.52 11.78 -2.85
CA TRP A 152 10.25 10.78 -3.89
C TRP A 152 10.86 11.12 -5.25
N ARG A 153 11.58 12.23 -5.38
CA ARG A 153 12.24 12.59 -6.63
C ARG A 153 13.46 11.70 -6.85
N PRO A 154 13.50 10.94 -7.95
CA PRO A 154 14.65 10.10 -8.25
C PRO A 154 15.88 10.95 -8.54
N HIS A 155 17.04 10.47 -8.11
CA HIS A 155 18.31 11.07 -8.47
C HIS A 155 18.67 10.59 -9.89
N TRP A 156 18.40 11.42 -10.89
CA TRP A 156 18.75 11.11 -12.28
C TRP A 156 20.25 11.27 -12.49
N LEU A 157 20.90 10.19 -12.88
CA LEU A 157 22.26 10.26 -13.37
C LEU A 157 22.24 10.62 -14.86
N PRO A 158 23.09 11.52 -15.33
CA PRO A 158 23.38 11.67 -16.76
C PRO A 158 23.75 10.30 -17.34
N ALA A 159 23.38 10.03 -18.60
CA ALA A 159 23.61 8.73 -19.22
C ALA A 159 25.09 8.28 -19.16
N ARG A 160 26.02 9.22 -19.34
CA ARG A 160 27.46 8.97 -19.20
C ARG A 160 27.84 8.46 -17.80
N ASP A 161 27.33 9.11 -16.76
CA ASP A 161 27.65 8.75 -15.37
C ASP A 161 27.00 7.43 -14.97
N ALA A 162 25.83 7.12 -15.54
CA ALA A 162 25.17 5.83 -15.36
C ALA A 162 26.00 4.68 -15.98
N VAL A 163 26.59 4.88 -17.17
CA VAL A 163 27.48 3.90 -17.81
C VAL A 163 28.73 3.67 -16.96
N VAL A 164 29.42 4.74 -16.55
CA VAL A 164 30.62 4.63 -15.69
C VAL A 164 30.30 3.87 -14.41
N ARG A 165 29.17 4.15 -13.76
CA ARG A 165 28.77 3.46 -12.53
C ARG A 165 28.42 1.97 -12.75
N SER A 166 27.92 1.59 -13.93
CA SER A 166 27.64 0.19 -14.25
C SER A 166 28.93 -0.64 -14.47
N GLU A 167 30.03 0.01 -14.80
CA GLU A 167 31.35 -0.64 -14.99
C GLU A 167 32.11 -0.86 -13.65
N GLU A 168 31.65 -0.20 -12.55
CA GLU A 168 32.23 -0.34 -11.21
C GLU A 168 31.72 -1.56 -10.44
N HIS A 169 30.76 -2.30 -11.00
CA HIS A 169 30.09 -3.47 -10.41
C HIS A 169 30.20 -4.69 -11.31
#